data_39969c0257a8f5775982e108652703f8
#
_entry.id   39969c0257a8f5775982e108652703f8
#
_cell.length_a   1.000
_cell.length_b   1.000
_cell.length_c   1.000
_cell.angle_alpha   90.00
_cell.angle_beta   90.00
_cell.angle_gamma   90.00
#
_symmetry.space_group_name_H-M   'P 1'
#
loop_
_entity.id
_entity.type
_entity.pdbx_description
1 polymer ?
#
loop_
_entity_poly.entity_id
_entity_poly.type
_entity_poly.pdbx_seq_one_letter_code
_entity_poly.pdbx_strand_id
1 'polypeptide(L)'
;QALSSAAETLAANALTQVIDLRLQRVKSAFFHTVLREGERVICTLCNPPFHSSAAQASSGSERKWRNLGKQDPQRKLPTLNFGGKSNELWCKGGELTFVRSMIKESCEYAEQVLWFTTLVSKSAHIRLLQRVLKQVGAVDVQVCTMAQGQKQSRFLAWTFHTAEQRQAWLGSAQN
;
A
#
# COMPACT_ATOMS: atom_id res chain seq x y z
N GLN A 1 14.57 5.50 -11.63
CA GLN A 1 14.95 6.40 -10.54
C GLN A 1 14.53 5.83 -9.18
N ALA A 2 13.25 5.43 -8.91
CA ALA A 2 12.85 4.86 -7.62
C ALA A 2 13.65 3.58 -7.27
N LEU A 3 13.75 2.64 -8.21
CA LEU A 3 14.54 1.42 -8.02
C LEU A 3 16.04 1.69 -7.86
N SER A 4 16.60 2.68 -8.55
CA SER A 4 18.01 3.07 -8.36
C SER A 4 18.25 3.57 -6.95
N SER A 5 17.41 4.48 -6.46
CA SER A 5 17.50 4.99 -5.09
C SER A 5 17.26 3.90 -4.04
N ALA A 6 16.34 2.96 -4.30
CA ALA A 6 16.12 1.81 -3.43
C ALA A 6 17.36 0.89 -3.40
N ALA A 7 17.98 0.61 -4.56
CA ALA A 7 19.18 -0.20 -4.64
C ALA A 7 20.36 0.41 -3.85
N GLU A 8 20.55 1.72 -3.95
CA GLU A 8 21.56 2.45 -3.18
C GLU A 8 21.30 2.32 -1.67
N THR A 9 20.03 2.45 -1.26
CA THR A 9 19.62 2.29 0.15
C THR A 9 19.88 0.87 0.65
N LEU A 10 19.52 -0.16 -0.14
CA LEU A 10 19.77 -1.56 0.23
C LEU A 10 21.27 -1.86 0.35
N ALA A 11 22.06 -1.37 -0.58
CA ALA A 11 23.53 -1.54 -0.53
C ALA A 11 24.14 -0.89 0.72
N ALA A 12 23.73 0.35 1.04
CA ALA A 12 24.21 1.07 2.21
C ALA A 12 23.85 0.39 3.55
N ASN A 13 22.79 -0.45 3.57
CA ASN A 13 22.31 -1.15 4.77
C ASN A 13 22.60 -2.66 4.74
N ALA A 14 23.41 -3.17 3.79
CA ALA A 14 23.71 -4.59 3.62
C ALA A 14 22.47 -5.50 3.47
N LEU A 15 21.38 -4.98 2.83
CA LEU A 15 20.11 -5.68 2.67
C LEU A 15 19.93 -6.30 1.27
N THR A 16 20.92 -6.22 0.40
CA THR A 16 20.85 -6.71 -0.99
C THR A 16 20.62 -8.21 -1.12
N GLN A 17 21.02 -8.98 -0.11
CA GLN A 17 20.79 -10.43 -0.06
C GLN A 17 19.43 -10.83 0.50
N VAL A 18 18.68 -9.87 1.09
CA VAL A 18 17.42 -10.12 1.79
C VAL A 18 16.23 -9.55 1.03
N ILE A 19 16.47 -8.49 0.24
CA ILE A 19 15.41 -7.75 -0.47
C ILE A 19 15.63 -7.79 -1.97
N ASP A 20 14.68 -8.37 -2.69
CA ASP A 20 14.65 -8.42 -4.16
C ASP A 20 13.84 -7.23 -4.71
N LEU A 21 14.49 -6.39 -5.52
CA LEU A 21 13.85 -5.24 -6.17
C LEU A 21 13.24 -5.64 -7.50
N ARG A 22 11.93 -5.45 -7.64
CA ARG A 22 11.19 -5.81 -8.87
C ARG A 22 10.50 -4.61 -9.48
N LEU A 23 10.67 -4.44 -10.79
CA LEU A 23 10.03 -3.36 -11.54
C LEU A 23 8.62 -3.78 -11.96
N GLN A 24 7.61 -3.08 -11.44
CA GLN A 24 6.26 -3.17 -12.00
C GLN A 24 6.19 -2.38 -13.32
N ARG A 25 6.04 -3.09 -14.44
CA ARG A 25 5.99 -2.49 -15.80
C ARG A 25 4.57 -2.12 -16.22
N VAL A 26 3.56 -2.77 -15.64
CA VAL A 26 2.16 -2.55 -15.95
C VAL A 26 1.56 -1.59 -14.93
N LYS A 27 1.30 -0.36 -15.32
CA LYS A 27 0.85 0.73 -14.41
C LYS A 27 -0.47 0.45 -13.69
N SER A 28 -1.33 -0.39 -14.27
CA SER A 28 -2.64 -0.75 -13.71
C SER A 28 -2.61 -2.00 -12.85
N ALA A 29 -1.48 -2.70 -12.78
CA ALA A 29 -1.33 -3.95 -12.05
C ALA A 29 -0.56 -3.76 -10.74
N PHE A 30 -0.84 -4.62 -9.76
CA PHE A 30 -0.23 -4.63 -8.44
C PHE A 30 0.70 -5.83 -8.27
N PHE A 31 0.21 -7.02 -8.61
CA PHE A 31 0.88 -8.30 -8.40
C PHE A 31 1.39 -8.90 -9.71
N HIS A 32 0.69 -8.64 -10.81
CA HIS A 32 1.08 -9.10 -12.13
C HIS A 32 2.51 -8.66 -12.48
N THR A 33 3.33 -9.56 -12.96
CA THR A 33 4.78 -9.39 -13.25
C THR A 33 5.68 -9.16 -12.03
N VAL A 34 5.13 -8.88 -10.84
CA VAL A 34 5.89 -8.73 -9.59
C VAL A 34 5.97 -10.05 -8.85
N LEU A 35 4.86 -10.77 -8.72
CA LEU A 35 4.86 -12.15 -8.22
C LEU A 35 5.17 -13.09 -9.38
N ARG A 36 6.15 -13.96 -9.18
CA ARG A 36 6.53 -15.00 -10.14
C ARG A 36 5.65 -16.22 -9.95
N GLU A 37 5.51 -17.01 -11.01
CA GLU A 37 4.79 -18.27 -10.93
C GLU A 37 5.41 -19.19 -9.86
N GLY A 38 4.58 -19.81 -9.04
CA GLY A 38 5.00 -20.68 -7.95
C GLY A 38 5.53 -19.99 -6.69
N GLU A 39 5.72 -18.67 -6.69
CA GLU A 39 6.09 -17.96 -5.46
C GLU A 39 4.94 -17.95 -4.46
N ARG A 40 5.28 -18.12 -3.19
CA ARG A 40 4.36 -18.02 -2.06
C ARG A 40 4.80 -16.90 -1.12
N VAL A 41 3.89 -16.00 -0.82
CA VAL A 41 4.12 -14.79 -0.04
C VAL A 41 3.23 -14.79 1.19
N ILE A 42 3.82 -14.62 2.36
CA ILE A 42 3.06 -14.59 3.62
C ILE A 42 2.21 -13.33 3.71
N CYS A 43 2.73 -12.17 3.30
CA CYS A 43 2.02 -10.91 3.41
C CYS A 43 2.45 -9.91 2.36
N THR A 44 1.48 -9.17 1.80
CA THR A 44 1.75 -7.98 1.00
C THR A 44 1.52 -6.72 1.82
N LEU A 45 2.33 -5.67 1.59
CA LEU A 45 2.16 -4.36 2.23
C LEU A 45 2.00 -3.30 1.15
N CYS A 46 0.95 -2.50 1.24
CA CYS A 46 0.70 -1.42 0.30
C CYS A 46 0.42 -0.10 1.02
N ASN A 47 1.12 0.95 0.59
CA ASN A 47 0.81 2.33 0.95
C ASN A 47 0.26 3.03 -0.30
N PRO A 48 -1.06 3.13 -0.48
CA PRO A 48 -1.67 3.61 -1.71
C PRO A 48 -1.50 5.12 -1.88
N PRO A 49 -1.60 5.65 -3.12
CA PRO A 49 -1.75 7.07 -3.35
C PRO A 49 -3.07 7.56 -2.78
N PHE A 50 -3.03 8.50 -1.83
CA PHE A 50 -4.21 8.93 -1.09
C PHE A 50 -5.09 9.96 -1.82
N HIS A 51 -4.49 10.74 -2.73
CA HIS A 51 -5.15 11.85 -3.41
C HIS A 51 -5.73 11.43 -4.75
N SER A 52 -6.83 12.06 -5.16
CA SER A 52 -7.47 11.80 -6.46
C SER A 52 -6.93 12.69 -7.59
N SER A 53 -6.12 13.71 -7.26
CA SER A 53 -5.49 14.62 -8.21
C SER A 53 -4.23 15.27 -7.62
N ALA A 54 -3.36 15.78 -8.50
CA ALA A 54 -2.18 16.54 -8.11
C ALA A 54 -2.54 17.80 -7.30
N ALA A 55 -3.66 18.47 -7.63
CA ALA A 55 -4.14 19.64 -6.91
C ALA A 55 -4.52 19.33 -5.46
N GLN A 56 -5.12 18.16 -5.21
CA GLN A 56 -5.41 17.73 -3.82
C GLN A 56 -4.15 17.37 -3.06
N ALA A 57 -3.15 16.80 -3.72
CA ALA A 57 -1.87 16.48 -3.08
C ALA A 57 -1.12 17.74 -2.64
N SER A 58 -1.09 18.80 -3.46
CA SER A 58 -0.47 20.08 -3.11
C SER A 58 -1.22 20.83 -2.01
N SER A 59 -2.55 20.93 -2.08
CA SER A 59 -3.35 21.62 -1.06
C SER A 59 -3.29 20.96 0.32
N GLY A 60 -3.13 19.64 0.37
CA GLY A 60 -2.92 18.88 1.62
C GLY A 60 -1.59 19.24 2.29
N SER A 61 -0.54 19.46 1.50
CA SER A 61 0.77 19.89 1.98
C SER A 61 0.73 21.33 2.51
N GLU A 62 0.12 22.27 1.80
CA GLU A 62 -0.02 23.67 2.20
C GLU A 62 -0.79 23.81 3.52
N ARG A 63 -1.88 23.06 3.71
CA ARG A 63 -2.67 23.08 4.95
C ARG A 63 -1.86 22.59 6.16
N LYS A 64 -1.01 21.55 5.96
CA LYS A 64 -0.11 21.08 7.01
C LYS A 64 0.91 22.12 7.43
N TRP A 65 1.50 22.84 6.48
CA TRP A 65 2.46 23.90 6.75
C TRP A 65 1.82 25.06 7.50
N ARG A 66 0.62 25.47 7.11
CA ARG A 66 -0.15 26.51 7.79
C ARG A 66 -0.45 26.14 9.25
N ASN A 67 -0.82 24.90 9.51
CA ASN A 67 -1.12 24.43 10.89
C ASN A 67 0.12 24.24 11.76
N LEU A 68 1.32 24.11 11.17
CA LEU A 68 2.58 24.00 11.93
C LEU A 68 3.17 25.37 12.31
N GLY A 69 2.50 26.48 12.01
CA GLY A 69 2.93 27.82 12.41
C GLY A 69 4.26 28.29 11.79
N LYS A 70 4.77 27.56 10.79
CA LYS A 70 6.05 27.86 10.13
C LYS A 70 5.82 28.67 8.86
N GLN A 71 5.10 29.78 8.97
CA GLN A 71 5.02 30.76 7.89
C GLN A 71 6.23 31.72 8.02
N ASP A 72 7.32 31.41 7.34
CA ASP A 72 8.33 32.39 6.99
C ASP A 72 8.02 32.88 5.57
N PRO A 73 7.61 34.16 5.40
CA PRO A 73 7.22 34.70 4.10
C PRO A 73 8.35 34.76 3.08
N GLN A 74 9.61 34.62 3.51
CA GLN A 74 10.79 34.68 2.63
C GLN A 74 11.37 33.29 2.30
N ARG A 75 10.89 32.23 2.90
CA ARG A 75 11.33 30.88 2.61
C ARG A 75 10.55 30.37 1.40
N LYS A 76 11.20 30.21 0.24
CA LYS A 76 10.69 29.36 -0.84
C LYS A 76 10.38 28.01 -0.20
N LEU A 77 9.08 27.73 0.00
CA LEU A 77 8.59 26.52 0.66
C LEU A 77 9.30 25.30 0.06
N PRO A 78 10.05 24.51 0.85
CA PRO A 78 10.47 23.24 0.34
C PRO A 78 9.16 22.50 0.09
N THR A 79 8.90 22.14 -1.15
CA THR A 79 7.86 21.19 -1.48
C THR A 79 8.13 19.98 -0.60
N LEU A 80 7.29 19.74 0.41
CA LEU A 80 7.33 18.49 1.17
C LEU A 80 6.95 17.36 0.22
N ASN A 81 7.81 17.14 -0.72
CA ASN A 81 7.94 15.89 -1.39
C ASN A 81 8.69 15.02 -0.38
N PHE A 82 8.00 14.14 0.31
CA PHE A 82 8.63 13.04 1.06
C PHE A 82 9.41 12.11 0.11
N GLY A 83 10.10 12.68 -0.90
CA GLY A 83 10.77 11.96 -1.96
C GLY A 83 9.83 11.34 -2.99
N GLY A 84 8.51 11.39 -2.77
CA GLY A 84 7.51 10.80 -3.67
C GLY A 84 7.29 11.65 -4.92
N LYS A 85 7.37 11.03 -6.09
CA LYS A 85 6.95 11.64 -7.35
C LYS A 85 5.43 11.75 -7.42
N SER A 86 4.93 12.60 -8.31
CA SER A 86 3.50 12.83 -8.51
C SER A 86 2.67 11.53 -8.61
N ASN A 87 3.22 10.50 -9.22
CA ASN A 87 2.56 9.19 -9.40
C ASN A 87 2.39 8.37 -8.10
N GLU A 88 3.13 8.70 -7.04
CA GLU A 88 3.04 8.03 -5.74
C GLU A 88 2.08 8.74 -4.79
N LEU A 89 1.75 9.98 -5.07
CA LEU A 89 0.91 10.82 -4.22
C LEU A 89 -0.55 10.81 -4.62
N TRP A 90 -0.86 10.61 -5.90
CA TRP A 90 -2.23 10.62 -6.41
C TRP A 90 -2.44 9.63 -7.56
N CYS A 91 -3.68 9.16 -7.68
CA CYS A 91 -4.15 8.39 -8.85
C CYS A 91 -5.58 8.81 -9.20
N LYS A 92 -6.00 8.55 -10.44
CA LYS A 92 -7.37 8.82 -10.88
C LYS A 92 -8.36 8.04 -10.01
N GLY A 93 -9.28 8.75 -9.34
CA GLY A 93 -10.24 8.18 -8.41
C GLY A 93 -9.70 7.98 -6.97
N GLY A 94 -8.42 8.28 -6.71
CA GLY A 94 -7.80 8.26 -5.39
C GLY A 94 -7.75 6.89 -4.72
N GLU A 95 -7.50 6.91 -3.41
CA GLU A 95 -7.33 5.72 -2.57
C GLU A 95 -8.41 4.65 -2.78
N LEU A 96 -9.70 5.05 -2.81
CA LEU A 96 -10.80 4.09 -2.93
C LEU A 96 -10.73 3.28 -4.24
N THR A 97 -10.50 3.96 -5.36
CA THR A 97 -10.40 3.30 -6.67
C THR A 97 -9.17 2.42 -6.76
N PHE A 98 -8.04 2.89 -6.24
CA PHE A 98 -6.80 2.14 -6.19
C PHE A 98 -6.97 0.84 -5.41
N VAL A 99 -7.46 0.90 -4.18
CA VAL A 99 -7.64 -0.28 -3.33
C VAL A 99 -8.69 -1.24 -3.88
N ARG A 100 -9.77 -0.73 -4.50
CA ARG A 100 -10.75 -1.58 -5.19
C ARG A 100 -10.12 -2.38 -6.34
N SER A 101 -9.25 -1.76 -7.12
CA SER A 101 -8.54 -2.45 -8.20
C SER A 101 -7.57 -3.50 -7.65
N MET A 102 -6.83 -3.16 -6.57
CA MET A 102 -5.96 -4.11 -5.88
C MET A 102 -6.71 -5.33 -5.32
N ILE A 103 -7.89 -5.11 -4.70
CA ILE A 103 -8.74 -6.21 -4.21
C ILE A 103 -9.19 -7.11 -5.36
N LYS A 104 -9.58 -6.55 -6.50
CA LYS A 104 -10.00 -7.34 -7.65
C LYS A 104 -8.86 -8.19 -8.22
N GLU A 105 -7.68 -7.61 -8.38
CA GLU A 105 -6.51 -8.34 -8.88
C GLU A 105 -6.04 -9.40 -7.88
N SER A 106 -6.19 -9.17 -6.58
CA SER A 106 -5.77 -10.13 -5.55
C SER A 106 -6.47 -11.51 -5.66
N CYS A 107 -7.63 -11.59 -6.32
CA CYS A 107 -8.31 -12.87 -6.56
C CYS A 107 -7.49 -13.81 -7.43
N GLU A 108 -6.74 -13.28 -8.40
CA GLU A 108 -5.89 -14.06 -9.30
C GLU A 108 -4.65 -14.62 -8.59
N TYR A 109 -4.31 -14.03 -7.44
CA TYR A 109 -3.14 -14.39 -6.62
C TYR A 109 -3.52 -15.02 -5.28
N ALA A 110 -4.77 -15.47 -5.15
CA ALA A 110 -5.29 -16.05 -3.92
C ALA A 110 -4.43 -17.23 -3.42
N GLU A 111 -3.95 -18.09 -4.32
CA GLU A 111 -3.12 -19.26 -4.01
C GLU A 111 -1.64 -18.93 -3.75
N GLN A 112 -1.20 -17.72 -4.06
CA GLN A 112 0.19 -17.29 -3.90
C GLN A 112 0.42 -16.39 -2.70
N VAL A 113 -0.63 -15.76 -2.15
CA VAL A 113 -0.53 -14.79 -1.07
C VAL A 113 -1.44 -15.18 0.09
N LEU A 114 -0.85 -15.36 1.27
CA LEU A 114 -1.61 -15.71 2.47
C LEU A 114 -2.44 -14.54 2.99
N TRP A 115 -1.84 -13.35 3.09
CA TRP A 115 -2.52 -12.13 3.50
C TRP A 115 -2.19 -10.96 2.58
N PHE A 116 -3.21 -10.33 2.06
CA PHE A 116 -3.10 -9.05 1.39
C PHE A 116 -3.34 -7.93 2.39
N THR A 117 -2.54 -6.86 2.36
CA THR A 117 -2.77 -5.71 3.22
C THR A 117 -2.57 -4.38 2.51
N THR A 118 -3.30 -3.38 2.93
CA THR A 118 -3.15 -1.99 2.45
C THR A 118 -3.51 -0.98 3.52
N LEU A 119 -2.81 0.15 3.53
CA LEU A 119 -3.22 1.29 4.33
C LEU A 119 -4.50 1.90 3.80
N VAL A 120 -5.36 2.39 4.70
CA VAL A 120 -6.58 3.14 4.37
C VAL A 120 -6.62 4.41 5.21
N SER A 121 -6.52 5.56 4.57
CA SER A 121 -6.48 6.85 5.25
C SER A 121 -7.86 7.31 5.70
N LYS A 122 -8.91 7.06 4.90
CA LYS A 122 -10.27 7.53 5.18
C LYS A 122 -11.15 6.42 5.74
N SER A 123 -11.64 6.59 6.96
CA SER A 123 -12.55 5.63 7.60
C SER A 123 -13.81 5.33 6.78
N ALA A 124 -14.32 6.33 6.06
CA ALA A 124 -15.49 6.17 5.18
C ALA A 124 -15.27 5.14 4.05
N HIS A 125 -14.03 4.90 3.64
CA HIS A 125 -13.72 3.91 2.60
C HIS A 125 -13.82 2.47 3.10
N ILE A 126 -13.62 2.22 4.41
CA ILE A 126 -13.59 0.86 4.97
C ILE A 126 -14.85 0.07 4.63
N ARG A 127 -16.05 0.61 4.91
CA ARG A 127 -17.32 -0.08 4.62
C ARG A 127 -17.49 -0.40 3.14
N LEU A 128 -17.03 0.48 2.26
CA LEU A 128 -17.12 0.28 0.82
C LEU A 128 -16.17 -0.82 0.36
N LEU A 129 -14.95 -0.84 0.89
CA LEU A 129 -13.94 -1.85 0.58
C LEU A 129 -14.33 -3.23 1.14
N GLN A 130 -14.90 -3.30 2.34
CA GLN A 130 -15.42 -4.55 2.91
C GLN A 130 -16.54 -5.16 2.06
N ARG A 131 -17.42 -4.32 1.45
CA ARG A 131 -18.42 -4.81 0.49
C ARG A 131 -17.77 -5.43 -0.75
N VAL A 132 -16.73 -4.79 -1.29
CA VAL A 132 -15.99 -5.34 -2.43
C VAL A 132 -15.32 -6.65 -2.06
N LEU A 133 -14.67 -6.74 -0.90
CA LEU A 133 -14.04 -7.96 -0.40
C LEU A 133 -15.05 -9.10 -0.26
N LYS A 134 -16.23 -8.81 0.27
CA LYS A 134 -17.32 -9.81 0.33
C LYS A 134 -17.76 -10.27 -1.07
N GLN A 135 -17.85 -9.35 -2.03
CA GLN A 135 -18.24 -9.66 -3.42
C GLN A 135 -17.23 -10.55 -4.14
N VAL A 136 -15.94 -10.40 -3.84
CA VAL A 136 -14.87 -11.22 -4.43
C VAL A 136 -14.58 -12.50 -3.65
N GLY A 137 -15.33 -12.79 -2.58
CA GLY A 137 -15.22 -14.04 -1.84
C GLY A 137 -14.05 -14.08 -0.84
N ALA A 138 -13.58 -12.93 -0.34
CA ALA A 138 -12.60 -12.94 0.74
C ALA A 138 -13.15 -13.68 1.97
N VAL A 139 -12.37 -14.64 2.49
CA VAL A 139 -12.77 -15.53 3.58
C VAL A 139 -12.65 -14.86 4.94
N ASP A 140 -11.60 -14.07 5.13
CA ASP A 140 -11.38 -13.31 6.36
C ASP A 140 -10.95 -11.88 6.02
N VAL A 141 -11.51 -10.90 6.74
CA VAL A 141 -11.26 -9.47 6.53
C VAL A 141 -11.09 -8.77 7.87
N GLN A 142 -9.93 -8.21 8.09
CA GLN A 142 -9.57 -7.53 9.33
C GLN A 142 -9.28 -6.05 9.09
N VAL A 143 -9.74 -5.21 10.01
CA VAL A 143 -9.45 -3.77 10.04
C VAL A 143 -8.66 -3.46 11.30
N CYS A 144 -7.37 -3.18 11.14
CA CYS A 144 -6.50 -2.87 12.25
C CYS A 144 -6.29 -1.36 12.36
N THR A 145 -6.71 -0.79 13.47
CA THR A 145 -6.49 0.63 13.76
C THR A 145 -5.09 0.83 14.32
N MET A 146 -4.38 1.79 13.75
CA MET A 146 -3.08 2.24 14.23
C MET A 146 -3.22 3.67 14.72
N ALA A 147 -2.74 3.94 15.93
CA ALA A 147 -2.72 5.28 16.51
C ALA A 147 -1.27 5.68 16.80
N GLN A 148 -0.91 6.89 16.38
CA GLN A 148 0.36 7.53 16.71
C GLN A 148 0.06 8.99 17.08
N GLY A 149 0.01 9.27 18.37
CA GLY A 149 -0.46 10.56 18.90
C GLY A 149 -1.91 10.79 18.48
N GLN A 150 -2.19 11.96 17.93
CA GLN A 150 -3.54 12.32 17.44
C GLN A 150 -3.86 11.79 16.04
N LYS A 151 -2.90 11.18 15.35
CA LYS A 151 -3.08 10.65 14.01
C LYS A 151 -3.58 9.21 14.10
N GLN A 152 -4.76 8.95 13.59
CA GLN A 152 -5.29 7.62 13.40
C GLN A 152 -5.16 7.21 11.93
N SER A 153 -4.54 6.07 11.69
CA SER A 153 -4.53 5.37 10.41
C SER A 153 -5.07 3.96 10.60
N ARG A 154 -5.35 3.29 9.51
CA ARG A 154 -5.87 1.92 9.52
C ARG A 154 -5.18 1.15 8.42
N PHE A 155 -4.98 -0.14 8.63
CA PHE A 155 -4.78 -1.03 7.51
C PHE A 155 -5.91 -2.04 7.43
N LEU A 156 -6.24 -2.39 6.20
CA LEU A 156 -7.20 -3.39 5.83
C LEU A 156 -6.41 -4.63 5.41
N ALA A 157 -6.68 -5.77 6.04
CA ALA A 157 -6.11 -7.05 5.70
C ALA A 157 -7.19 -8.00 5.22
N TRP A 158 -6.90 -8.83 4.22
CA TRP A 158 -7.82 -9.87 3.75
C TRP A 158 -7.08 -11.09 3.26
N THR A 159 -7.77 -12.20 3.30
CA THR A 159 -7.28 -13.49 2.80
C THR A 159 -8.41 -14.29 2.14
N PHE A 160 -8.03 -15.16 1.22
CA PHE A 160 -8.94 -16.12 0.58
C PHE A 160 -8.82 -17.52 1.20
N HIS A 161 -7.98 -17.69 2.23
CA HIS A 161 -7.72 -18.96 2.91
C HIS A 161 -8.54 -19.09 4.19
N THR A 162 -9.07 -20.31 4.44
CA THR A 162 -9.68 -20.65 5.73
C THR A 162 -8.64 -20.68 6.87
N ALA A 163 -9.09 -20.78 8.11
CA ALA A 163 -8.19 -20.86 9.25
C ALA A 163 -7.25 -22.08 9.15
N GLU A 164 -7.79 -23.23 8.74
CA GLU A 164 -7.04 -24.46 8.55
C GLU A 164 -5.99 -24.33 7.42
N GLN A 165 -6.37 -23.73 6.30
CA GLN A 165 -5.45 -23.45 5.19
C GLN A 165 -4.32 -22.53 5.61
N ARG A 166 -4.62 -21.50 6.42
CA ARG A 166 -3.60 -20.59 6.94
C ARG A 166 -2.59 -21.29 7.85
N GLN A 167 -3.05 -22.22 8.70
CA GLN A 167 -2.16 -23.03 9.52
C GLN A 167 -1.28 -23.96 8.67
N ALA A 168 -1.85 -24.64 7.70
CA ALA A 168 -1.09 -25.48 6.78
C ALA A 168 -0.04 -24.69 5.98
N TRP A 169 -0.39 -23.45 5.57
CA TRP A 169 0.54 -22.56 4.89
C TRP A 169 1.80 -22.27 5.70
N LEU A 170 1.64 -21.95 6.98
CA LEU A 170 2.76 -21.64 7.87
C LEU A 170 3.59 -22.88 8.20
N GLY A 171 2.97 -24.05 8.31
CA GLY A 171 3.66 -25.32 8.53
C GLY A 171 4.54 -25.75 7.35
N SER A 172 4.14 -25.43 6.12
CA SER A 172 4.91 -25.74 4.90
C SER A 172 6.08 -24.78 4.64
N ALA A 173 6.16 -23.66 5.33
CA ALA A 173 7.24 -22.69 5.21
C ALA A 173 8.44 -22.99 6.15
N GLN A 174 8.32 -24.00 7.01
CA GLN A 174 9.36 -24.40 7.98
C GLN A 174 10.20 -25.61 7.52
N ASN A 175 9.90 -26.19 6.38
CA ASN A 175 10.65 -27.27 5.75
C ASN A 175 11.36 -26.75 4.48
#